data_41f45700acf6a04e8ef6176e6c67c9dc
#
_entry.id   41f45700acf6a04e8ef6176e6c67c9dc
#
_cell.length_a   1.000
_cell.length_b   1.000
_cell.length_c   1.000
_cell.angle_alpha   90.00
_cell.angle_beta   90.00
_cell.angle_gamma   90.00
#
_symmetry.space_group_name_H-M   'P 1'
#
loop_
_entity.id
_entity.type
_entity.pdbx_description
1 polymer ?
#
loop_
_entity_poly.entity_id
_entity_poly.type
_entity_poly.pdbx_seq_one_letter_code
_entity_poly.pdbx_strand_id
1 'polypeptide(L)' 'MNTTKKIAVLYRIAERLSPDVRYPEKALNEIIATFHPDTAAIRRHMIEYGTLERDSGSIYWVSVNS' A
#
# COMPACT_ATOMS: atom_id res chain seq x y z
N MET A 1 -0.28 -11.35 -13.90
CA MET A 1 -0.31 -11.86 -12.52
C MET A 1 -1.73 -12.19 -12.16
N ASN A 2 -1.95 -13.36 -11.59
CA ASN A 2 -3.32 -13.73 -11.24
C ASN A 2 -3.73 -13.02 -9.93
N THR A 3 -5.04 -13.03 -9.67
CA THR A 3 -5.60 -12.28 -8.55
C THR A 3 -5.02 -12.72 -7.20
N THR A 4 -4.81 -14.00 -7.02
CA THR A 4 -4.29 -14.53 -5.76
C THR A 4 -2.89 -14.01 -5.45
N LYS A 5 -2.01 -14.02 -6.45
CA LYS A 5 -0.65 -13.50 -6.28
C LYS A 5 -0.64 -12.01 -6.05
N LYS A 6 -1.53 -11.30 -6.73
CA LYS A 6 -1.66 -9.86 -6.57
C LYS A 6 -2.05 -9.50 -5.14
N ILE A 7 -3.07 -10.18 -4.61
CA ILE A 7 -3.52 -9.94 -3.25
C ILE A 7 -2.41 -10.25 -2.24
N ALA A 8 -1.70 -11.34 -2.44
CA ALA A 8 -0.60 -11.72 -1.55
C ALA A 8 0.47 -10.63 -1.50
N VAL A 9 0.81 -10.04 -2.65
CA VAL A 9 1.78 -8.94 -2.70
C VAL A 9 1.28 -7.74 -1.91
N LEU A 10 0.00 -7.40 -2.03
CA LEU A 10 -0.57 -6.27 -1.31
C LEU A 10 -0.48 -6.45 0.19
N TYR A 11 -0.77 -7.64 0.69
CA TYR A 11 -0.68 -7.92 2.12
C TYR A 11 0.76 -7.93 2.61
N ARG A 12 1.70 -8.41 1.80
CA ARG A 12 3.11 -8.39 2.18
C ARG A 12 3.62 -6.96 2.32
N ILE A 13 3.22 -6.09 1.43
CA ILE A 13 3.58 -4.68 1.52
C ILE A 13 2.99 -4.07 2.78
N ALA A 14 1.71 -4.35 3.05
CA ALA A 14 1.04 -3.81 4.23
C ALA A 14 1.76 -4.22 5.51
N GLU A 15 2.29 -5.44 5.56
CA GLU A 15 3.03 -5.91 6.74
C GLU A 15 4.32 -5.15 6.96
N ARG A 16 4.90 -4.57 5.90
CA ARG A 16 6.14 -3.78 6.02
C ARG A 16 5.86 -2.36 6.50
N LEU A 17 4.63 -1.95 6.53
CA LEU A 17 4.25 -0.61 6.95
C LEU A 17 3.85 -0.63 8.42
N SER A 18 4.27 0.40 9.15
CA SER A 18 3.90 0.53 10.57
C SER A 18 2.50 1.11 10.67
N PRO A 19 1.60 0.49 11.45
CA PRO A 19 0.20 0.94 11.50
C PRO A 19 0.00 2.33 12.08
N ASP A 20 0.96 2.82 12.88
CA ASP A 20 0.83 4.13 13.50
C ASP A 20 1.52 5.25 12.72
N VAL A 21 2.07 4.94 11.55
CA VAL A 21 2.87 5.89 10.78
C VAL A 21 2.07 6.39 9.58
N ARG A 22 2.16 7.68 9.31
CA ARG A 22 1.59 8.27 8.11
C ARG A 22 2.71 8.46 7.10
N TYR A 23 2.50 7.95 5.90
CA TYR A 23 3.52 7.91 4.86
C TYR A 23 3.20 8.91 3.76
N PRO A 24 4.08 9.89 3.51
CA PRO A 24 3.95 10.68 2.27
C PRO A 24 4.07 9.75 1.07
N GLU A 25 3.43 10.12 -0.02
CA GLU A 25 3.41 9.27 -1.21
C GLU A 25 4.80 8.87 -1.66
N LYS A 26 5.75 9.80 -1.62
CA LYS A 26 7.12 9.52 -2.04
C LYS A 26 7.75 8.42 -1.17
N ALA A 27 7.58 8.50 0.13
CA ALA A 27 8.13 7.50 1.04
C ALA A 27 7.46 6.14 0.82
N LEU A 28 6.15 6.14 0.63
CA LEU A 28 5.42 4.91 0.36
C LEU A 28 5.87 4.28 -0.95
N ASN A 29 6.07 5.10 -1.99
CA ASN A 29 6.55 4.59 -3.27
C ASN A 29 7.89 3.88 -3.15
N GLU A 30 8.79 4.41 -2.32
CA GLU A 30 10.09 3.77 -2.12
C GLU A 30 9.95 2.37 -1.52
N ILE A 31 9.03 2.22 -0.60
CA ILE A 31 8.77 0.91 0.01
C ILE A 31 8.14 -0.03 -1.02
N ILE A 32 7.12 0.44 -1.73
CA ILE A 32 6.43 -0.38 -2.72
C ILE A 32 7.39 -0.82 -3.83
N ALA A 33 8.29 0.06 -4.24
CA ALA A 33 9.22 -0.23 -5.33
C ALA A 33 10.13 -1.42 -5.04
N THR A 34 10.32 -1.77 -3.77
CA THR A 34 11.09 -2.96 -3.42
C THR A 34 10.32 -4.25 -3.74
N PHE A 35 9.02 -4.15 -3.95
CA PHE A 35 8.18 -5.30 -4.27
C PHE A 35 7.71 -5.30 -5.72
N HIS A 36 7.45 -4.13 -6.28
CA HIS A 36 6.88 -4.03 -7.62
C HIS A 36 7.21 -2.68 -8.24
N PRO A 37 7.57 -2.64 -9.52
CA PRO A 37 7.97 -1.36 -10.15
C PRO A 37 6.81 -0.39 -10.38
N ASP A 38 5.57 -0.89 -10.51
CA ASP A 38 4.44 -0.01 -10.77
C ASP A 38 3.79 0.41 -9.46
N THR A 39 4.41 1.38 -8.81
CA THR A 39 3.97 1.83 -7.48
C THR A 39 2.57 2.42 -7.50
N ALA A 40 2.22 3.14 -8.57
CA ALA A 40 0.90 3.77 -8.67
C ALA A 40 -0.21 2.72 -8.73
N ALA A 41 -0.03 1.67 -9.51
CA ALA A 41 -1.02 0.61 -9.61
C ALA A 41 -1.16 -0.13 -8.27
N ILE A 42 -0.04 -0.40 -7.60
CA ILE A 42 -0.07 -1.08 -6.32
C ILE A 42 -0.79 -0.24 -5.27
N ARG A 43 -0.49 1.07 -5.18
CA ARG A 43 -1.18 1.94 -4.24
C ARG A 43 -2.69 1.91 -4.47
N ARG A 44 -3.10 2.01 -5.73
CA ARG A 44 -4.53 1.99 -6.06
C ARG A 44 -5.17 0.68 -5.62
N HIS A 45 -4.50 -0.43 -5.90
CA HIS A 45 -5.05 -1.73 -5.49
C HIS A 45 -5.13 -1.86 -3.98
N MET A 46 -4.14 -1.35 -3.25
CA MET A 46 -4.18 -1.41 -1.79
C MET A 46 -5.35 -0.60 -1.23
N ILE A 47 -5.64 0.54 -1.81
CA ILE A 47 -6.81 1.32 -1.43
C ILE A 47 -8.09 0.54 -1.73
N GLU A 48 -8.18 -0.03 -2.93
CA GLU A 48 -9.37 -0.77 -3.34
C GLU A 48 -9.63 -1.99 -2.48
N TYR A 49 -8.56 -2.67 -2.06
CA TYR A 49 -8.71 -3.86 -1.20
C TYR A 49 -8.77 -3.53 0.28
N GLY A 50 -8.65 -2.25 0.63
CA GLY A 50 -8.82 -1.83 2.00
C GLY A 50 -7.64 -2.04 2.93
N THR A 51 -6.45 -2.32 2.38
CA THR A 51 -5.26 -2.47 3.20
C THR A 51 -4.59 -1.13 3.48
N LEU A 52 -4.96 -0.11 2.74
CA LEU A 52 -4.34 1.21 2.83
C LEU A 52 -5.43 2.27 2.75
N GLU A 53 -5.26 3.35 3.52
CA GLU A 53 -6.13 4.52 3.43
C GLU A 53 -5.30 5.73 3.09
N ARG A 54 -5.95 6.77 2.61
CA ARG A 54 -5.26 8.02 2.27
C ARG A 54 -6.17 9.21 2.56
N ASP A 55 -5.51 10.36 2.77
CA ASP A 55 -6.26 11.61 2.83
C ASP A 55 -6.22 12.29 1.46
N SER A 56 -6.74 13.52 1.39
CA SER A 56 -6.78 14.27 0.14
C SER A 56 -5.42 14.86 -0.25
N GLY A 57 -4.43 14.78 0.65
CA GLY A 57 -3.13 15.39 0.47
C GLY A 57 -2.00 14.42 0.18
N SER A 58 -2.31 13.22 -0.29
CA SER A 58 -1.32 12.23 -0.65
C SER A 58 -0.53 11.69 0.55
N ILE A 59 -1.18 11.63 1.71
CA ILE A 59 -0.64 10.96 2.89
C ILE A 59 -1.38 9.65 3.06
N TYR A 60 -0.63 8.58 3.29
CA TYR A 60 -1.18 7.23 3.34
C TYR A 60 -0.89 6.59 4.69
N TRP A 61 -1.77 5.69 5.13
CA TRP A 61 -1.55 4.90 6.34
C TRP A 61 -2.21 3.55 6.19
N VAL A 62 -1.76 2.59 6.99
CA VAL A 62 -2.32 1.24 6.96
C VAL A 62 -3.70 1.25 7.60
N SER A 63 -4.66 0.64 6.93
CA SER A 63 -5.99 0.50 7.48
C SER A 63 -5.93 -0.55 8.59
N VAL A 64 -6.21 -0.13 9.82
CA VAL A 64 -6.22 -1.04 10.97
C VAL A 64 -7.62 -1.48 11.33
N ASN A 65 -8.58 -1.03 10.58
CA ASN A 65 -9.96 -1.34 10.82
C ASN A 65 -10.34 -2.60 10.12
N SER A 66 -10.70 -3.54 10.81
CA SER A 66 -11.07 -4.79 10.17
C SER A 66 -12.55 -5.03 10.27
#